data_8d3ccf127d8c69e78f48dd7f1d8e7a7d
#
_entry.id   8d3ccf127d8c69e78f48dd7f1d8e7a7d
#
_cell.length_a   1.000
_cell.length_b   1.000
_cell.length_c   1.000
_cell.angle_alpha   90.00
_cell.angle_beta   90.00
_cell.angle_gamma   90.00
#
_symmetry.space_group_name_H-M   'P 1'
#
loop_
_entity.id
_entity.type
_entity.pdbx_description
1 polymer ?
#
loop_
_entity_poly.entity_id
_entity_poly.type
_entity_poly.pdbx_seq_one_letter_code
_entity_poly.pdbx_strand_id
1 'polypeptide(L)'
;KGLTEGNVPRTQLYLDFINQRLESKDDIPDNIEAISYIPETFFLHQQNETAWKWMKHIITRLNQQHSYQSATGRNGDYPEVSYVLIRNTVVDLLGITPQASAHALSTLSHLPAEIDYLSLENIRIGQSLVALKQEACHTSTLRLQAGDAPLNWRAGFPGIHQQLWVNGVKKACRQGKDQSGRVYSYCKLRVKPGEEVRVTLRG
;
A
#
# COMPACT_ATOMS: atom_id res chain seq x y z
N LYS A 1 -12.99 4.19 -10.68
CA LYS A 1 -12.96 4.91 -9.37
C LYS A 1 -14.32 5.50 -8.96
N GLY A 2 -15.13 6.06 -9.85
CA GLY A 2 -16.40 6.72 -9.47
C GLY A 2 -17.62 5.82 -9.21
N LEU A 3 -17.57 4.53 -9.53
CA LEU A 3 -18.73 3.63 -9.39
C LEU A 3 -18.98 3.14 -7.96
N THR A 4 -17.96 3.25 -7.09
CA THR A 4 -18.00 2.75 -5.71
C THR A 4 -18.03 3.87 -4.67
N GLU A 5 -17.82 5.12 -5.07
CA GLU A 5 -17.87 6.26 -4.17
C GLU A 5 -19.32 6.67 -3.89
N GLY A 6 -19.74 6.61 -2.63
CA GLY A 6 -20.99 7.20 -2.15
C GLY A 6 -22.14 6.26 -1.81
N ASN A 7 -22.07 4.95 -2.10
CA ASN A 7 -23.10 3.99 -1.66
C ASN A 7 -22.48 2.76 -0.99
N VAL A 8 -22.17 2.88 0.29
CA VAL A 8 -21.49 1.84 1.08
C VAL A 8 -22.12 0.45 0.95
N PRO A 9 -23.44 0.24 1.05
CA PRO A 9 -24.04 -1.07 0.91
C PRO A 9 -23.83 -1.68 -0.48
N ARG A 10 -24.00 -0.89 -1.53
CA ARG A 10 -23.82 -1.35 -2.92
C ARG A 10 -22.37 -1.67 -3.22
N THR A 11 -21.46 -0.86 -2.74
CA THR A 11 -20.01 -1.11 -2.85
C THR A 11 -19.63 -2.40 -2.17
N GLN A 12 -20.09 -2.66 -0.95
CA GLN A 12 -19.80 -3.89 -0.23
C GLN A 12 -20.32 -5.12 -0.97
N LEU A 13 -21.57 -5.10 -1.45
CA LEU A 13 -22.13 -6.19 -2.27
C LEU A 13 -21.28 -6.49 -3.52
N TYR A 14 -20.76 -5.45 -4.17
CA TYR A 14 -19.90 -5.61 -5.33
C TYR A 14 -18.54 -6.23 -4.96
N LEU A 15 -17.93 -5.79 -3.87
CA LEU A 15 -16.68 -6.35 -3.36
C LEU A 15 -16.85 -7.82 -2.94
N ASP A 16 -17.95 -8.14 -2.26
CA ASP A 16 -18.29 -9.50 -1.85
C ASP A 16 -18.47 -10.42 -3.08
N PHE A 17 -19.16 -9.93 -4.11
CA PHE A 17 -19.33 -10.63 -5.38
C PHE A 17 -17.96 -10.94 -6.04
N ILE A 18 -17.06 -9.97 -6.13
CA ILE A 18 -15.72 -10.20 -6.69
C ILE A 18 -14.93 -11.21 -5.84
N ASN A 19 -14.99 -11.10 -4.50
CA ASN A 19 -14.26 -12.02 -3.62
C ASN A 19 -14.77 -13.46 -3.72
N GLN A 20 -16.08 -13.66 -3.86
CA GLN A 20 -16.68 -14.98 -4.06
C GLN A 20 -16.12 -15.68 -5.31
N ARG A 21 -15.84 -14.93 -6.39
CA ARG A 21 -15.21 -15.48 -7.60
C ARG A 21 -13.83 -16.05 -7.32
N LEU A 22 -13.00 -15.37 -6.51
CA LEU A 22 -11.70 -15.88 -6.11
C LEU A 22 -11.81 -17.18 -5.27
N GLU A 23 -12.83 -17.26 -4.44
CA GLU A 23 -13.06 -18.43 -3.57
C GLU A 23 -13.60 -19.64 -4.35
N SER A 24 -14.50 -19.41 -5.30
CA SER A 24 -15.09 -20.49 -6.12
C SER A 24 -14.12 -21.10 -7.13
N LYS A 25 -13.08 -20.36 -7.52
CA LYS A 25 -12.10 -20.69 -8.57
C LYS A 25 -12.67 -20.93 -9.98
N ASP A 26 -13.99 -21.04 -10.13
CA ASP A 26 -14.63 -21.50 -11.35
C ASP A 26 -14.84 -20.40 -12.39
N ASP A 27 -14.79 -19.14 -11.98
CA ASP A 27 -15.13 -17.99 -12.82
C ASP A 27 -14.03 -16.89 -12.85
N ILE A 28 -12.81 -17.22 -12.42
CA ILE A 28 -11.70 -16.27 -12.50
C ILE A 28 -11.21 -16.28 -13.95
N PRO A 29 -11.15 -15.10 -14.60
CA PRO A 29 -10.59 -15.00 -15.95
C PRO A 29 -9.16 -15.54 -15.99
N ASP A 30 -8.83 -16.34 -17.01
CA ASP A 30 -7.46 -16.80 -17.26
C ASP A 30 -6.53 -15.64 -17.62
N ASN A 31 -7.10 -14.54 -18.13
CA ASN A 31 -6.35 -13.34 -18.44
C ASN A 31 -5.99 -12.57 -17.17
N ILE A 32 -4.73 -12.70 -16.75
CA ILE A 32 -4.19 -12.06 -15.56
C ILE A 32 -4.22 -10.53 -15.68
N GLU A 33 -4.07 -9.97 -16.86
CA GLU A 33 -4.18 -8.54 -17.12
C GLU A 33 -5.56 -8.00 -16.69
N ALA A 34 -6.64 -8.73 -17.03
CA ALA A 34 -8.01 -8.33 -16.70
C ALA A 34 -8.26 -8.23 -15.18
N ILE A 35 -7.54 -9.02 -14.37
CA ILE A 35 -7.71 -9.05 -12.91
C ILE A 35 -6.62 -8.29 -12.15
N SER A 36 -5.59 -7.79 -12.84
CA SER A 36 -4.44 -7.12 -12.19
C SER A 36 -4.83 -5.90 -11.36
N TYR A 37 -5.92 -5.21 -11.70
CA TYR A 37 -6.43 -4.03 -11.00
C TYR A 37 -7.35 -4.34 -9.80
N ILE A 38 -7.73 -5.60 -9.59
CA ILE A 38 -8.64 -5.99 -8.49
C ILE A 38 -8.03 -5.70 -7.11
N PRO A 39 -6.74 -6.01 -6.82
CA PRO A 39 -6.15 -5.70 -5.52
C PRO A 39 -6.29 -4.24 -5.10
N GLU A 40 -6.06 -3.29 -6.03
CA GLU A 40 -6.22 -1.86 -5.76
C GLU A 40 -7.61 -1.53 -5.22
N THR A 41 -8.65 -2.14 -5.79
CA THR A 41 -10.03 -1.92 -5.36
C THR A 41 -10.24 -2.31 -3.90
N PHE A 42 -9.70 -3.45 -3.48
CA PHE A 42 -9.81 -3.91 -2.09
C PHE A 42 -8.96 -3.07 -1.13
N PHE A 43 -7.75 -2.67 -1.52
CA PHE A 43 -6.91 -1.76 -0.71
C PHE A 43 -7.60 -0.41 -0.48
N LEU A 44 -8.24 0.16 -1.49
CA LEU A 44 -9.02 1.40 -1.37
C LEU A 44 -10.12 1.31 -0.30
N HIS A 45 -10.64 0.11 -0.05
CA HIS A 45 -11.65 -0.16 0.96
C HIS A 45 -11.09 -0.78 2.25
N GLN A 46 -9.76 -0.76 2.44
CA GLN A 46 -9.05 -1.33 3.59
C GLN A 46 -9.39 -2.82 3.84
N GLN A 47 -9.69 -3.55 2.79
CA GLN A 47 -9.85 -5.00 2.83
C GLN A 47 -8.51 -5.66 2.46
N ASN A 48 -7.49 -5.42 3.28
CA ASN A 48 -6.09 -5.75 2.99
C ASN A 48 -5.87 -7.25 2.79
N GLU A 49 -6.54 -8.09 3.60
CA GLU A 49 -6.43 -9.55 3.50
C GLU A 49 -6.96 -10.07 2.15
N THR A 50 -8.10 -9.54 1.69
CA THR A 50 -8.67 -9.90 0.40
C THR A 50 -7.82 -9.36 -0.76
N ALA A 51 -7.34 -8.12 -0.65
CA ALA A 51 -6.42 -7.56 -1.63
C ALA A 51 -5.17 -8.42 -1.79
N TRP A 52 -4.60 -8.88 -0.67
CA TRP A 52 -3.43 -9.76 -0.67
C TRP A 52 -3.71 -11.13 -1.27
N LYS A 53 -4.88 -11.73 -1.03
CA LYS A 53 -5.29 -12.98 -1.71
C LYS A 53 -5.27 -12.81 -3.23
N TRP A 54 -5.82 -11.70 -3.75
CA TRP A 54 -5.80 -11.40 -5.18
C TRP A 54 -4.38 -11.15 -5.70
N MET A 55 -3.54 -10.43 -4.96
CA MET A 55 -2.13 -10.26 -5.33
C MET A 55 -1.40 -11.61 -5.42
N LYS A 56 -1.56 -12.49 -4.42
CA LYS A 56 -0.97 -13.84 -4.45
C LYS A 56 -1.45 -14.65 -5.66
N HIS A 57 -2.75 -14.57 -5.99
CA HIS A 57 -3.29 -15.22 -7.17
C HIS A 57 -2.61 -14.76 -8.46
N ILE A 58 -2.35 -13.44 -8.60
CA ILE A 58 -1.62 -12.88 -9.74
C ILE A 58 -0.15 -13.32 -9.71
N ILE A 59 0.52 -13.17 -8.57
CA ILE A 59 1.96 -13.48 -8.40
C ILE A 59 2.26 -14.94 -8.78
N THR A 60 1.42 -15.87 -8.37
CA THR A 60 1.61 -17.31 -8.69
C THR A 60 1.49 -17.64 -10.17
N ARG A 61 0.96 -16.71 -10.97
CA ARG A 61 0.74 -16.87 -12.41
C ARG A 61 1.71 -16.05 -13.28
N LEU A 62 2.59 -15.26 -12.71
CA LEU A 62 3.53 -14.41 -13.47
C LEU A 62 4.37 -15.20 -14.46
N ASN A 63 4.78 -16.41 -14.11
CA ASN A 63 5.62 -17.27 -14.96
C ASN A 63 4.81 -18.12 -15.96
N GLN A 64 3.48 -18.09 -15.90
CA GLN A 64 2.65 -18.79 -16.85
C GLN A 64 2.61 -18.05 -18.19
N GLN A 65 2.40 -18.80 -19.29
CA GLN A 65 2.22 -18.20 -20.61
C GLN A 65 0.99 -17.30 -20.61
N HIS A 66 1.10 -16.16 -21.28
CA HIS A 66 -0.01 -15.24 -21.41
C HIS A 66 -1.16 -15.85 -22.22
N SER A 67 -2.41 -15.56 -21.84
CA SER A 67 -3.60 -16.23 -22.39
C SER A 67 -3.99 -15.79 -23.80
N TYR A 68 -3.45 -14.68 -24.34
CA TYR A 68 -3.70 -14.30 -25.72
C TYR A 68 -2.96 -15.20 -26.70
N GLN A 69 -3.68 -15.73 -27.68
CA GLN A 69 -3.12 -16.66 -28.69
C GLN A 69 -1.95 -16.07 -29.49
N SER A 70 -1.90 -14.77 -29.67
CA SER A 70 -0.81 -14.06 -30.34
C SER A 70 0.37 -13.71 -29.43
N ALA A 71 0.26 -13.94 -28.13
CA ALA A 71 1.27 -13.58 -27.16
C ALA A 71 2.31 -14.67 -27.00
N THR A 72 3.58 -14.30 -27.06
CA THR A 72 4.73 -15.22 -26.93
C THR A 72 5.41 -15.15 -25.56
N GLY A 73 4.98 -14.22 -24.69
CA GLY A 73 5.59 -13.97 -23.40
C GLY A 73 4.83 -14.61 -22.23
N ARG A 74 5.41 -14.47 -21.05
CA ARG A 74 4.78 -14.84 -19.77
C ARG A 74 3.93 -13.67 -19.26
N ASN A 75 3.01 -13.93 -18.36
CA ASN A 75 2.16 -12.87 -17.77
C ASN A 75 2.99 -11.72 -17.16
N GLY A 76 4.10 -12.04 -16.48
CA GLY A 76 4.98 -11.03 -15.87
C GLY A 76 5.80 -10.18 -16.86
N ASP A 77 5.89 -10.58 -18.13
CA ASP A 77 6.58 -9.82 -19.17
C ASP A 77 5.72 -8.65 -19.69
N TYR A 78 4.43 -8.65 -19.36
CA TYR A 78 3.49 -7.61 -19.80
C TYR A 78 3.50 -6.43 -18.82
N PRO A 79 3.74 -5.19 -19.33
CA PRO A 79 3.82 -4.00 -18.48
C PRO A 79 2.56 -3.78 -17.64
N GLU A 80 1.38 -4.11 -18.18
CA GLU A 80 0.09 -3.98 -17.50
C GLU A 80 0.03 -4.80 -16.20
N VAL A 81 0.62 -6.00 -16.21
CA VAL A 81 0.66 -6.88 -15.04
C VAL A 81 1.77 -6.46 -14.07
N SER A 82 3.00 -6.34 -14.56
CA SER A 82 4.17 -6.06 -13.72
C SER A 82 4.13 -4.66 -13.11
N TYR A 83 3.73 -3.63 -13.89
CA TYR A 83 3.58 -2.27 -13.40
C TYR A 83 2.51 -2.15 -12.30
N VAL A 84 1.34 -2.77 -12.51
CA VAL A 84 0.26 -2.71 -11.52
C VAL A 84 0.64 -3.44 -10.24
N LEU A 85 1.38 -4.56 -10.34
CA LEU A 85 1.88 -5.28 -9.17
C LEU A 85 2.90 -4.46 -8.37
N ILE A 86 3.83 -3.80 -9.05
CA ILE A 86 4.78 -2.87 -8.42
C ILE A 86 4.02 -1.71 -7.75
N ARG A 87 3.05 -1.12 -8.47
CA ARG A 87 2.22 -0.04 -7.92
C ARG A 87 1.46 -0.49 -6.67
N ASN A 88 0.80 -1.66 -6.72
CA ASN A 88 0.06 -2.20 -5.57
C ASN A 88 1.00 -2.43 -4.37
N THR A 89 2.24 -2.86 -4.61
CA THR A 89 3.23 -3.03 -3.54
C THR A 89 3.64 -1.69 -2.93
N VAL A 90 3.95 -0.70 -3.77
CA VAL A 90 4.49 0.59 -3.30
C VAL A 90 3.38 1.49 -2.77
N VAL A 91 2.32 1.68 -3.54
CA VAL A 91 1.27 2.66 -3.22
C VAL A 91 0.24 2.09 -2.26
N ASP A 92 -0.11 0.81 -2.44
CA ASP A 92 -1.21 0.23 -1.68
C ASP A 92 -0.71 -0.54 -0.45
N LEU A 93 0.17 -1.54 -0.57
CA LEU A 93 0.69 -2.28 0.60
C LEU A 93 1.52 -1.40 1.55
N LEU A 94 2.51 -0.68 1.03
CA LEU A 94 3.34 0.22 1.83
C LEU A 94 2.66 1.56 2.11
N GLY A 95 1.58 1.88 1.39
CA GLY A 95 0.83 3.12 1.56
C GLY A 95 1.65 4.38 1.28
N ILE A 96 2.61 4.31 0.34
CA ILE A 96 3.52 5.40 0.01
C ILE A 96 2.80 6.42 -0.88
N THR A 97 2.70 7.65 -0.39
CA THR A 97 2.15 8.79 -1.14
C THR A 97 3.17 9.94 -1.15
N PRO A 98 3.97 10.06 -2.22
CA PRO A 98 4.98 11.12 -2.32
C PRO A 98 4.36 12.47 -2.69
N GLN A 99 4.94 13.55 -2.16
CA GLN A 99 4.65 14.93 -2.50
C GLN A 99 5.99 15.66 -2.73
N ALA A 100 6.64 15.35 -3.85
CA ALA A 100 8.01 15.79 -4.14
C ALA A 100 8.18 17.32 -4.12
N SER A 101 7.23 18.09 -4.65
CA SER A 101 7.25 19.56 -4.63
C SER A 101 7.19 20.15 -3.24
N ALA A 102 6.65 19.44 -2.26
CA ALA A 102 6.55 19.85 -0.86
C ALA A 102 7.65 19.24 0.02
N HIS A 103 8.64 18.54 -0.56
CA HIS A 103 9.61 17.71 0.18
C HIS A 103 8.92 16.88 1.26
N ALA A 104 7.86 16.16 0.86
CA ALA A 104 7.02 15.43 1.79
C ALA A 104 6.68 14.02 1.31
N LEU A 105 6.48 13.14 2.28
CA LEU A 105 6.06 11.76 2.12
C LEU A 105 4.97 11.45 3.14
N SER A 106 3.89 10.81 2.70
CA SER A 106 2.94 10.16 3.61
C SER A 106 3.04 8.66 3.48
N THR A 107 2.89 7.95 4.59
CA THR A 107 2.82 6.49 4.61
C THR A 107 1.63 6.04 5.44
N LEU A 108 0.94 4.99 4.99
CA LEU A 108 -0.15 4.34 5.71
C LEU A 108 -0.10 2.85 5.38
N SER A 109 0.42 2.03 6.30
CA SER A 109 0.58 0.58 6.07
C SER A 109 -0.76 -0.11 5.87
N HIS A 110 -0.84 -0.95 4.83
CA HIS A 110 -1.96 -1.84 4.58
C HIS A 110 -1.49 -3.30 4.53
N LEU A 111 -0.39 -3.63 5.23
CA LEU A 111 0.12 -4.99 5.26
C LEU A 111 -0.93 -5.95 5.83
N PRO A 112 -1.19 -7.08 5.16
CA PRO A 112 -2.03 -8.15 5.71
C PRO A 112 -1.32 -8.85 6.87
N ALA A 113 -2.06 -9.59 7.69
CA ALA A 113 -1.52 -10.29 8.85
C ALA A 113 -0.46 -11.35 8.51
N GLU A 114 -0.48 -11.86 7.28
CA GLU A 114 0.49 -12.84 6.77
C GLU A 114 1.89 -12.25 6.52
N ILE A 115 2.00 -10.93 6.38
CA ILE A 115 3.26 -10.24 6.13
C ILE A 115 3.75 -9.57 7.40
N ASP A 116 4.78 -10.16 8.02
CA ASP A 116 5.38 -9.62 9.23
C ASP A 116 6.02 -8.26 8.99
N TYR A 117 6.72 -8.10 7.87
CA TYR A 117 7.28 -6.81 7.46
C TYR A 117 7.47 -6.73 5.95
N LEU A 118 7.51 -5.51 5.45
CA LEU A 118 7.93 -5.18 4.09
C LEU A 118 8.86 -3.97 4.15
N SER A 119 9.99 -4.05 3.45
CA SER A 119 10.92 -2.93 3.33
C SER A 119 11.20 -2.60 1.86
N LEU A 120 11.37 -1.33 1.60
CA LEU A 120 11.78 -0.82 0.29
C LEU A 120 12.87 0.23 0.50
N GLU A 121 13.96 0.08 -0.23
CA GLU A 121 15.11 0.98 -0.18
C GLU A 121 15.26 1.77 -1.49
N ASN A 122 16.06 2.84 -1.42
CA ASN A 122 16.37 3.66 -2.58
C ASN A 122 15.14 4.30 -3.25
N ILE A 123 14.10 4.61 -2.47
CA ILE A 123 12.92 5.31 -2.96
C ILE A 123 13.28 6.78 -3.21
N ARG A 124 13.21 7.21 -4.47
CA ARG A 124 13.49 8.61 -4.83
C ARG A 124 12.23 9.47 -4.73
N ILE A 125 12.33 10.55 -3.94
CA ILE A 125 11.27 11.56 -3.77
C ILE A 125 11.89 12.93 -4.04
N GLY A 126 11.77 13.42 -5.27
CA GLY A 126 12.50 14.61 -5.71
C GLY A 126 14.02 14.40 -5.59
N GLN A 127 14.69 15.21 -4.79
CA GLN A 127 16.14 15.09 -4.51
C GLN A 127 16.45 14.19 -3.28
N SER A 128 15.41 13.70 -2.60
CA SER A 128 15.57 12.84 -1.44
C SER A 128 15.62 11.36 -1.84
N LEU A 129 16.46 10.59 -1.16
CA LEU A 129 16.53 9.14 -1.25
C LEU A 129 16.17 8.56 0.11
N VAL A 130 15.14 7.71 0.17
CA VAL A 130 14.65 7.16 1.43
C VAL A 130 14.59 5.64 1.42
N ALA A 131 14.71 5.05 2.61
CA ALA A 131 14.33 3.66 2.89
C ALA A 131 13.12 3.66 3.82
N LEU A 132 12.16 2.79 3.57
CA LEU A 132 10.96 2.60 4.38
C LEU A 132 10.85 1.13 4.77
N LYS A 133 10.59 0.86 6.05
CA LYS A 133 10.19 -0.46 6.56
C LYS A 133 8.86 -0.32 7.29
N GLN A 134 7.91 -1.16 6.94
CA GLN A 134 6.64 -1.33 7.64
C GLN A 134 6.64 -2.70 8.32
N GLU A 135 6.32 -2.76 9.61
CA GLU A 135 6.19 -4.01 10.38
C GLU A 135 4.72 -4.17 10.77
N ALA A 136 4.02 -5.04 10.06
CA ALA A 136 2.56 -5.13 10.06
C ALA A 136 1.92 -3.73 9.91
N CYS A 137 0.79 -3.48 10.57
CA CYS A 137 0.15 -2.14 10.59
C CYS A 137 0.46 -1.35 11.88
N HIS A 138 1.52 -1.69 12.61
CA HIS A 138 1.79 -1.10 13.93
C HIS A 138 3.16 -0.42 14.07
N THR A 139 4.09 -0.61 13.13
CA THR A 139 5.41 0.04 13.15
C THR A 139 5.79 0.52 11.77
N SER A 140 6.29 1.73 11.69
CA SER A 140 6.83 2.32 10.46
C SER A 140 8.18 2.95 10.76
N THR A 141 9.22 2.58 9.99
CA THR A 141 10.57 3.12 10.12
C THR A 141 10.96 3.77 8.80
N LEU A 142 11.34 5.04 8.83
CA LEU A 142 11.83 5.78 7.68
C LEU A 142 13.24 6.27 7.93
N ARG A 143 14.13 6.00 6.98
CA ARG A 143 15.49 6.55 6.94
C ARG A 143 15.63 7.47 5.74
N LEU A 144 16.05 8.71 5.95
CA LEU A 144 16.44 9.61 4.86
C LEU A 144 17.92 9.34 4.54
N GLN A 145 18.16 8.51 3.51
CA GLN A 145 19.50 8.03 3.13
C GLN A 145 20.36 9.16 2.52
N ALA A 146 19.74 10.01 1.67
CA ALA A 146 20.38 11.18 1.06
C ALA A 146 19.35 12.26 0.73
N GLY A 147 19.82 13.50 0.61
CA GLY A 147 19.01 14.68 0.27
C GLY A 147 19.64 15.95 0.81
N ASP A 148 19.30 17.09 0.19
CA ASP A 148 19.86 18.41 0.57
C ASP A 148 19.07 19.09 1.67
N ALA A 149 17.86 18.60 1.96
CA ALA A 149 16.94 19.16 2.94
C ALA A 149 16.21 18.08 3.73
N PRO A 150 15.72 18.39 4.94
CA PRO A 150 14.88 17.50 5.71
C PRO A 150 13.59 17.17 4.96
N LEU A 151 13.16 15.89 5.05
CA LEU A 151 11.90 15.41 4.51
C LEU A 151 10.78 15.53 5.54
N ASN A 152 9.63 16.07 5.14
CA ASN A 152 8.42 16.09 5.95
C ASN A 152 7.70 14.74 5.81
N TRP A 153 7.74 13.93 6.86
CA TRP A 153 7.11 12.62 6.87
C TRP A 153 5.80 12.64 7.67
N ARG A 154 4.71 12.19 7.04
CA ARG A 154 3.45 11.87 7.71
C ARG A 154 3.39 10.36 7.92
N ALA A 155 3.74 9.89 9.10
CA ALA A 155 3.64 8.50 9.50
C ALA A 155 2.20 8.19 9.94
N GLY A 156 1.45 7.46 9.13
CA GLY A 156 0.04 7.11 9.34
C GLY A 156 -0.14 5.66 9.79
N PHE A 157 -1.17 5.45 10.61
CA PHE A 157 -1.58 4.13 11.11
C PHE A 157 -3.10 4.00 11.06
N PRO A 158 -3.64 2.85 10.63
CA PRO A 158 -5.09 2.64 10.58
C PRO A 158 -5.73 2.82 11.96
N GLY A 159 -6.96 3.36 11.96
CA GLY A 159 -7.76 3.51 13.17
C GLY A 159 -7.51 4.80 13.96
N ILE A 160 -8.19 4.87 15.12
CA ILE A 160 -8.19 6.03 15.99
C ILE A 160 -7.22 5.78 17.16
N HIS A 161 -6.13 6.56 17.20
CA HIS A 161 -5.15 6.54 18.27
C HIS A 161 -4.99 7.96 18.82
N GLN A 162 -4.85 8.10 20.13
CA GLN A 162 -4.61 9.42 20.76
C GLN A 162 -3.13 9.81 20.68
N GLN A 163 -2.23 8.82 20.70
CA GLN A 163 -0.79 8.99 20.71
C GLN A 163 -0.09 7.90 19.93
N LEU A 164 1.07 8.23 19.43
CA LEU A 164 2.03 7.33 18.81
C LEU A 164 3.36 7.46 19.52
N TRP A 165 4.23 6.47 19.36
CA TRP A 165 5.57 6.50 19.91
C TRP A 165 6.58 6.80 18.81
N VAL A 166 7.32 7.88 18.94
CA VAL A 166 8.36 8.31 17.99
C VAL A 166 9.71 8.12 18.66
N ASN A 167 10.53 7.20 18.18
CA ASN A 167 11.80 6.81 18.79
C ASN A 167 11.67 6.55 20.29
N GLY A 168 10.60 5.83 20.70
CA GLY A 168 10.33 5.51 22.10
C GLY A 168 9.67 6.62 22.92
N VAL A 169 9.46 7.82 22.37
CA VAL A 169 8.83 8.94 23.06
C VAL A 169 7.38 9.12 22.62
N LYS A 170 6.46 9.23 23.58
CA LYS A 170 5.04 9.48 23.31
C LYS A 170 4.84 10.82 22.62
N LYS A 171 4.06 10.82 21.56
CA LYS A 171 3.67 12.02 20.81
C LYS A 171 2.19 12.00 20.50
N ALA A 172 1.50 13.11 20.76
CA ALA A 172 0.11 13.27 20.35
C ALA A 172 -0.01 13.17 18.82
N CYS A 173 -0.99 12.45 18.33
CA CYS A 173 -1.24 12.31 16.91
C CYS A 173 -2.47 13.10 16.46
N ARG A 174 -2.58 13.29 15.15
CA ARG A 174 -3.73 13.88 14.48
C ARG A 174 -4.51 12.79 13.77
N GLN A 175 -5.76 13.07 13.47
CA GLN A 175 -6.61 12.18 12.67
C GLN A 175 -6.78 12.72 11.26
N GLY A 176 -6.91 11.82 10.30
CA GLY A 176 -7.24 12.08 8.92
C GLY A 176 -8.23 11.05 8.40
N LYS A 177 -8.73 11.26 7.20
CA LYS A 177 -9.51 10.26 6.47
C LYS A 177 -8.75 9.88 5.21
N ASP A 178 -8.77 8.61 4.88
CA ASP A 178 -8.28 8.10 3.61
C ASP A 178 -9.27 8.35 2.47
N GLN A 179 -8.97 7.86 1.28
CA GLN A 179 -9.82 8.03 0.09
C GLN A 179 -11.19 7.34 0.24
N SER A 180 -11.30 6.31 1.08
CA SER A 180 -12.56 5.61 1.39
C SER A 180 -13.36 6.26 2.54
N GLY A 181 -12.84 7.36 3.13
CA GLY A 181 -13.44 8.03 4.27
C GLY A 181 -13.13 7.39 5.63
N ARG A 182 -12.32 6.34 5.69
CA ARG A 182 -11.94 5.68 6.94
C ARG A 182 -10.90 6.49 7.70
N VAL A 183 -11.06 6.52 9.02
CA VAL A 183 -10.17 7.29 9.89
C VAL A 183 -8.84 6.57 10.06
N TYR A 184 -7.76 7.33 9.98
CA TYR A 184 -6.41 6.92 10.39
C TYR A 184 -5.79 7.99 11.29
N SER A 185 -4.82 7.60 12.10
CA SER A 185 -4.06 8.50 12.96
C SER A 185 -2.65 8.68 12.44
N TYR A 186 -2.08 9.89 12.57
CA TYR A 186 -0.74 10.17 12.07
C TYR A 186 0.03 11.18 12.92
N CYS A 187 1.37 11.08 12.87
CA CYS A 187 2.29 12.12 13.30
C CYS A 187 2.94 12.80 12.10
N LYS A 188 3.17 14.12 12.19
CA LYS A 188 4.03 14.86 11.26
C LYS A 188 5.43 14.96 11.86
N LEU A 189 6.42 14.56 11.10
CA LEU A 189 7.81 14.45 11.49
C LEU A 189 8.68 15.15 10.45
N ARG A 190 9.82 15.67 10.89
CA ARG A 190 10.82 16.22 10.01
C ARG A 190 12.08 15.39 10.14
N VAL A 191 12.39 14.60 9.12
CA VAL A 191 13.51 13.67 9.11
C VAL A 191 14.69 14.31 8.40
N LYS A 192 15.83 14.38 9.06
CA LYS A 192 17.06 15.00 8.51
C LYS A 192 17.83 13.99 7.63
N PRO A 193 18.66 14.46 6.70
CA PRO A 193 19.58 13.60 5.97
C PRO A 193 20.43 12.74 6.92
N GLY A 194 20.51 11.44 6.65
CA GLY A 194 21.19 10.46 7.51
C GLY A 194 20.39 9.97 8.72
N GLU A 195 19.27 10.61 9.05
CA GLU A 195 18.44 10.25 10.20
C GLU A 195 17.49 9.08 9.89
N GLU A 196 17.31 8.20 10.88
CA GLU A 196 16.29 7.17 10.89
C GLU A 196 15.29 7.47 12.01
N VAL A 197 14.02 7.41 11.69
CA VAL A 197 12.92 7.67 12.63
C VAL A 197 11.97 6.47 12.63
N ARG A 198 11.71 5.93 13.82
CA ARG A 198 10.78 4.82 14.05
C ARG A 198 9.53 5.32 14.74
N VAL A 199 8.36 4.98 14.19
CA VAL A 199 7.05 5.30 14.78
C VAL A 199 6.30 4.00 15.05
N THR A 200 5.72 3.88 16.26
CA THR A 200 4.99 2.68 16.65
C THR A 200 3.66 3.02 17.34
N LEU A 201 2.70 2.09 17.31
CA LEU A 201 1.45 2.17 18.07
C LEU A 201 1.65 1.88 19.56
N ARG A 202 2.69 1.12 19.92
CA ARG A 202 3.01 0.70 21.29
C ARG A 202 4.46 1.05 21.59
N GLY A 203 4.72 1.40 22.85
CA GLY A 203 6.07 1.67 23.34
C GLY A 203 6.86 0.40 23.60
#